data_71b3928c31d3ddfbec67fe9b7a23dcab
#
_entry.id   71b3928c31d3ddfbec67fe9b7a23dcab
#
_cell.length_a   1.000
_cell.length_b   1.000
_cell.length_c   1.000
_cell.angle_alpha   90.00
_cell.angle_beta   90.00
_cell.angle_gamma   90.00
#
_symmetry.space_group_name_H-M   'P 1'
#
loop_
_entity.id
_entity.type
_entity.pdbx_description
1 polymer ?
#
loop_
_entity_poly.entity_id
_entity_poly.type
_entity_poly.pdbx_seq_one_letter_code
_entity_poly.pdbx_strand_id
1 'polypeptide(L)'
;MVSPVQVPPPPPRYRRSMSGPVILIAVGVVFLLGTMGVLDWHNLGHWFAHYWPLLLIIAGVIKLIEYQQAQRQGARAPGISAGGVFLIIGIIVCGLIATQASHVNWGELGNQINIDNGDDFPIFGSKFSYDDQLTQAFPAAASLRVANTRGAVNVSASEDEQIRVVVHKRISAESQSEADKWNAGTKPQITVSGSVVTLNANNQGAGDHWVAEDLDISLPRKAAVALSTRYGDVSVIGREGNVDITSQHGDVTATDVNGKVSLNLDHSAARISQVSSDVSIEGRANDVSIEDVKGALHLDGEFMESLKLSKISQPVVFKSSRTDMDFSRLDGDLDLDSGDLQASDVIGPLRLNTRSKDIRLTGVSGDIRLQDENGSIELRVNKIGSTQIDNRKGDVQIYLPDKAGFQVDARARNGEIQTDFDQLKVDDSNDLAVATGTVGAGGPRLVVNNEHGTIEIRKASSAAEEAPEAPPAPKAPKAPHAPAAPKTPQVTEN
;
A
#
# COMPACT_ATOMS: atom_id res chain seq x y z
N MET A 1 40.95 -40.73 62.12
CA MET A 1 40.18 -39.48 62.32
C MET A 1 39.28 -39.31 61.19
N VAL A 2 37.98 -39.55 61.36
CA VAL A 2 36.95 -39.43 60.32
C VAL A 2 36.36 -38.03 60.41
N SER A 3 36.51 -37.21 59.35
CA SER A 3 35.95 -35.85 59.26
C SER A 3 34.44 -35.90 59.27
N PRO A 4 33.71 -35.00 59.97
CA PRO A 4 32.25 -34.99 59.95
C PRO A 4 31.74 -34.50 58.64
N VAL A 5 30.78 -35.25 58.07
CA VAL A 5 30.01 -34.90 56.86
C VAL A 5 29.13 -33.68 57.17
N GLN A 6 29.42 -32.55 56.54
CA GLN A 6 28.57 -31.35 56.61
C GLN A 6 27.31 -31.63 55.79
N VAL A 7 26.14 -31.69 56.43
CA VAL A 7 24.82 -31.76 55.80
C VAL A 7 24.51 -30.36 55.22
N PRO A 8 24.20 -30.21 53.93
CA PRO A 8 23.86 -28.93 53.37
C PRO A 8 22.56 -28.38 53.99
N PRO A 9 22.45 -27.05 54.18
CA PRO A 9 21.29 -26.44 54.78
C PRO A 9 20.04 -26.64 53.88
N PRO A 10 18.85 -26.86 54.46
CA PRO A 10 17.63 -27.07 53.70
C PRO A 10 17.32 -25.85 52.78
N PRO A 11 16.76 -26.07 51.58
CA PRO A 11 16.48 -24.99 50.64
C PRO A 11 15.46 -24.02 51.23
N PRO A 12 15.58 -22.69 50.94
CA PRO A 12 14.69 -21.67 51.48
C PRO A 12 13.24 -21.93 51.00
N ARG A 13 12.31 -22.00 51.94
CA ARG A 13 10.88 -22.14 51.64
C ARG A 13 10.34 -20.82 51.06
N TYR A 14 10.10 -20.80 49.73
CA TYR A 14 9.41 -19.69 49.05
C TYR A 14 7.91 -19.76 49.39
N ARG A 15 7.38 -18.76 50.07
CA ARG A 15 5.95 -18.59 50.27
C ARG A 15 5.35 -18.02 48.98
N ARG A 16 4.41 -18.72 48.36
CA ARG A 16 3.67 -18.22 47.19
C ARG A 16 2.84 -16.98 47.59
N SER A 17 3.01 -15.87 46.88
CA SER A 17 2.21 -14.66 47.07
C SER A 17 0.72 -14.98 46.81
N MET A 18 -0.15 -14.65 47.71
CA MET A 18 -1.61 -14.82 47.58
C MET A 18 -2.26 -13.65 46.81
N SER A 19 -1.52 -12.60 46.48
CA SER A 19 -2.03 -11.41 45.80
C SER A 19 -2.58 -11.69 44.41
N GLY A 20 -1.95 -12.60 43.66
CA GLY A 20 -2.42 -12.96 42.29
C GLY A 20 -3.81 -13.56 42.27
N PRO A 21 -4.10 -14.64 43.00
CA PRO A 21 -5.44 -15.24 43.06
C PRO A 21 -6.53 -14.29 43.58
N VAL A 22 -6.23 -13.43 44.54
CA VAL A 22 -7.18 -12.45 45.09
C VAL A 22 -7.56 -11.40 44.06
N ILE A 23 -6.58 -10.87 43.32
CA ILE A 23 -6.85 -9.90 42.24
C ILE A 23 -7.69 -10.53 41.13
N LEU A 24 -7.38 -11.78 40.75
CA LEU A 24 -8.13 -12.48 39.71
C LEU A 24 -9.59 -12.73 40.09
N ILE A 25 -9.86 -13.07 41.34
CA ILE A 25 -11.20 -13.21 41.88
C ILE A 25 -11.93 -11.86 41.89
N ALA A 26 -11.27 -10.79 42.35
CA ALA A 26 -11.86 -9.45 42.37
C ALA A 26 -12.23 -8.95 40.97
N VAL A 27 -11.36 -9.15 39.97
CA VAL A 27 -11.65 -8.81 38.57
C VAL A 27 -12.81 -9.65 38.03
N GLY A 28 -12.84 -10.96 38.34
CA GLY A 28 -13.95 -11.84 37.94
C GLY A 28 -15.28 -11.42 38.54
N VAL A 29 -15.31 -11.00 39.80
CA VAL A 29 -16.55 -10.52 40.48
C VAL A 29 -17.03 -9.21 39.84
N VAL A 30 -16.13 -8.24 39.54
CA VAL A 30 -16.49 -7.00 38.86
C VAL A 30 -17.10 -7.28 37.48
N PHE A 31 -16.48 -8.21 36.74
CA PHE A 31 -16.96 -8.58 35.42
C PHE A 31 -18.33 -9.28 35.49
N LEU A 32 -18.51 -10.16 36.48
CA LEU A 32 -19.80 -10.84 36.73
C LEU A 32 -20.90 -9.83 37.06
N LEU A 33 -20.64 -8.88 37.95
CA LEU A 33 -21.60 -7.85 38.34
C LEU A 33 -21.94 -6.92 37.17
N GLY A 34 -20.99 -6.66 36.26
CA GLY A 34 -21.22 -5.93 35.04
C GLY A 34 -22.09 -6.69 34.05
N THR A 35 -21.87 -8.00 33.85
CA THR A 35 -22.69 -8.83 32.96
C THR A 35 -24.10 -9.07 33.51
N MET A 36 -24.27 -9.03 34.84
CA MET A 36 -25.60 -9.13 35.51
C MET A 36 -26.38 -7.80 35.47
N GLY A 37 -25.83 -6.73 34.90
CA GLY A 37 -26.50 -5.42 34.84
C GLY A 37 -26.60 -4.67 36.18
N VAL A 38 -25.92 -5.17 37.21
CA VAL A 38 -25.89 -4.53 38.55
C VAL A 38 -24.90 -3.37 38.57
N LEU A 39 -23.84 -3.44 37.74
CA LEU A 39 -22.87 -2.39 37.54
C LEU A 39 -23.03 -1.81 36.13
N ASP A 40 -23.25 -0.51 36.07
CA ASP A 40 -23.30 0.24 34.81
C ASP A 40 -21.88 0.55 34.32
N TRP A 41 -21.50 -0.02 33.19
CA TRP A 41 -20.13 0.10 32.63
C TRP A 41 -19.72 1.57 32.39
N HIS A 42 -20.69 2.42 32.07
CA HIS A 42 -20.44 3.86 31.85
C HIS A 42 -20.01 4.54 33.15
N ASN A 43 -20.69 4.27 34.25
CA ASN A 43 -20.34 4.80 35.56
C ASN A 43 -19.03 4.22 36.09
N LEU A 44 -18.76 2.93 35.82
CA LEU A 44 -17.52 2.27 36.23
C LEU A 44 -16.29 2.91 35.54
N GLY A 45 -16.40 3.24 34.25
CA GLY A 45 -15.36 3.95 33.50
C GLY A 45 -15.02 5.31 34.11
N HIS A 46 -16.05 6.07 34.48
CA HIS A 46 -15.91 7.39 35.09
C HIS A 46 -15.24 7.31 36.48
N TRP A 47 -15.66 6.32 37.29
CA TRP A 47 -15.06 6.06 38.60
C TRP A 47 -13.58 5.61 38.46
N PHE A 48 -13.28 4.74 37.52
CA PHE A 48 -11.92 4.28 37.24
C PHE A 48 -11.04 5.44 36.81
N ALA A 49 -11.50 6.30 35.90
CA ALA A 49 -10.77 7.47 35.43
C ALA A 49 -10.35 8.43 36.57
N HIS A 50 -11.17 8.52 37.62
CA HIS A 50 -10.92 9.42 38.75
C HIS A 50 -10.11 8.78 39.90
N TYR A 51 -10.30 7.46 40.13
CA TYR A 51 -9.79 6.79 41.32
C TYR A 51 -8.71 5.72 41.05
N TRP A 52 -8.25 5.54 39.81
CA TRP A 52 -7.19 4.58 39.52
C TRP A 52 -5.88 4.77 40.31
N PRO A 53 -5.45 6.01 40.69
CA PRO A 53 -4.25 6.16 41.53
C PRO A 53 -4.42 5.54 42.90
N LEU A 54 -5.66 5.46 43.41
CA LEU A 54 -5.97 4.87 44.69
C LEU A 54 -5.70 3.35 44.71
N LEU A 55 -5.91 2.68 43.53
CA LEU A 55 -5.56 1.27 43.38
C LEU A 55 -4.04 1.04 43.51
N LEU A 56 -3.21 1.95 43.01
CA LEU A 56 -1.75 1.86 43.18
C LEU A 56 -1.33 2.06 44.63
N ILE A 57 -1.99 2.98 45.35
CA ILE A 57 -1.74 3.19 46.79
C ILE A 57 -2.10 1.93 47.58
N ILE A 58 -3.28 1.34 47.31
CA ILE A 58 -3.72 0.10 47.97
C ILE A 58 -2.73 -1.04 47.69
N ALA A 59 -2.30 -1.20 46.44
CA ALA A 59 -1.32 -2.22 46.07
C ALA A 59 0.01 -2.01 46.76
N GLY A 60 0.47 -0.76 46.91
CA GLY A 60 1.66 -0.39 47.67
C GLY A 60 1.55 -0.73 49.15
N VAL A 61 0.42 -0.41 49.78
CA VAL A 61 0.15 -0.71 51.22
C VAL A 61 0.13 -2.23 51.46
N ILE A 62 -0.53 -2.99 50.57
CA ILE A 62 -0.52 -4.46 50.68
C ILE A 62 0.90 -5.00 50.62
N LYS A 63 1.73 -4.50 49.70
CA LYS A 63 3.15 -4.89 49.60
C LYS A 63 3.96 -4.51 50.83
N LEU A 64 3.70 -3.37 51.40
CA LEU A 64 4.34 -2.92 52.63
C LEU A 64 4.00 -3.87 53.82
N ILE A 65 2.73 -4.28 53.94
CA ILE A 65 2.29 -5.23 54.96
C ILE A 65 2.93 -6.62 54.74
N GLU A 66 2.96 -7.11 53.49
CA GLU A 66 3.66 -8.36 53.14
C GLU A 66 5.17 -8.28 53.54
N TYR A 67 5.81 -7.15 53.27
CA TYR A 67 7.20 -6.92 53.61
C TYR A 67 7.45 -6.92 55.12
N GLN A 68 6.59 -6.22 55.90
CA GLN A 68 6.68 -6.20 57.37
C GLN A 68 6.44 -7.58 58.01
N GLN A 69 5.49 -8.35 57.47
CA GLN A 69 5.22 -9.71 57.94
C GLN A 69 6.39 -10.66 57.63
N ALA A 70 7.02 -10.53 56.48
CA ALA A 70 8.19 -11.32 56.12
C ALA A 70 9.38 -11.01 57.03
N GLN A 71 9.62 -9.74 57.35
CA GLN A 71 10.67 -9.33 58.32
C GLN A 71 10.45 -9.90 59.72
N ARG A 72 9.21 -9.90 60.23
CA ARG A 72 8.88 -10.47 61.53
C ARG A 72 9.08 -11.98 61.61
N GLN A 73 9.08 -12.68 60.50
CA GLN A 73 9.23 -14.15 60.40
C GLN A 73 10.62 -14.60 59.93
N GLY A 74 11.58 -13.66 59.80
CA GLY A 74 12.98 -13.95 59.38
C GLY A 74 13.06 -14.54 57.95
N ALA A 75 12.01 -14.40 57.14
CA ALA A 75 11.96 -14.87 55.75
C ALA A 75 12.30 -13.74 54.75
N ARG A 76 12.97 -14.05 53.64
CA ARG A 76 13.18 -13.07 52.58
C ARG A 76 11.82 -12.68 51.97
N ALA A 77 11.56 -11.37 51.96
CA ALA A 77 10.34 -10.84 51.34
C ALA A 77 10.31 -11.19 49.83
N PRO A 78 9.21 -11.69 49.31
CA PRO A 78 9.08 -11.96 47.86
C PRO A 78 9.15 -10.62 47.11
N GLY A 79 10.08 -10.49 46.18
CA GLY A 79 10.17 -9.35 45.26
C GLY A 79 8.89 -9.23 44.37
N ILE A 80 8.71 -8.08 43.75
CA ILE A 80 7.63 -7.90 42.77
C ILE A 80 7.94 -8.84 41.60
N SER A 81 7.03 -9.77 41.30
CA SER A 81 7.21 -10.64 40.14
C SER A 81 7.09 -9.84 38.84
N ALA A 82 7.71 -10.32 37.77
CA ALA A 82 7.59 -9.67 36.43
C ALA A 82 6.11 -9.42 36.04
N GLY A 83 5.20 -10.37 36.33
CA GLY A 83 3.76 -10.17 36.11
C GLY A 83 3.15 -9.05 36.97
N GLY A 84 3.66 -8.82 38.20
CA GLY A 84 3.21 -7.69 39.01
C GLY A 84 3.66 -6.34 38.46
N VAL A 85 4.86 -6.26 37.87
CA VAL A 85 5.34 -5.05 37.18
C VAL A 85 4.51 -4.74 35.97
N PHE A 86 4.22 -5.75 35.14
CA PHE A 86 3.36 -5.59 33.96
C PHE A 86 1.94 -5.14 34.35
N LEU A 87 1.38 -5.66 35.44
CA LEU A 87 0.05 -5.27 35.91
C LEU A 87 0.04 -3.80 36.38
N ILE A 88 1.07 -3.35 37.10
CA ILE A 88 1.19 -1.94 37.50
C ILE A 88 1.30 -1.02 36.29
N ILE A 89 2.14 -1.36 35.32
CA ILE A 89 2.28 -0.60 34.07
C ILE A 89 0.94 -0.57 33.32
N GLY A 90 0.25 -1.70 33.23
CA GLY A 90 -1.08 -1.80 32.60
C GLY A 90 -2.11 -0.88 33.27
N ILE A 91 -2.17 -0.86 34.61
CA ILE A 91 -3.08 0.04 35.36
C ILE A 91 -2.72 1.51 35.10
N ILE A 92 -1.44 1.87 35.06
CA ILE A 92 -1.00 3.25 34.78
C ILE A 92 -1.43 3.65 33.37
N VAL A 93 -1.13 2.84 32.37
CA VAL A 93 -1.48 3.13 30.95
C VAL A 93 -3.00 3.23 30.77
N CYS A 94 -3.76 2.24 31.26
CA CYS A 94 -5.22 2.27 31.20
C CYS A 94 -5.81 3.43 32.00
N GLY A 95 -5.25 3.76 33.14
CA GLY A 95 -5.68 4.88 33.97
C GLY A 95 -5.46 6.24 33.27
N LEU A 96 -4.31 6.42 32.65
CA LEU A 96 -4.01 7.62 31.86
C LEU A 96 -4.96 7.76 30.66
N ILE A 97 -5.20 6.67 29.93
CA ILE A 97 -6.15 6.64 28.82
C ILE A 97 -7.57 6.97 29.32
N ALA A 98 -8.02 6.35 30.41
CA ALA A 98 -9.34 6.59 30.98
C ALA A 98 -9.51 8.03 31.48
N THR A 99 -8.47 8.63 32.08
CA THR A 99 -8.50 10.03 32.52
C THR A 99 -8.61 10.97 31.31
N GLN A 100 -7.88 10.74 30.24
CA GLN A 100 -8.00 11.51 29.01
C GLN A 100 -9.37 11.32 28.34
N ALA A 101 -9.87 10.09 28.27
CA ALA A 101 -11.18 9.77 27.70
C ALA A 101 -12.36 10.39 28.51
N SER A 102 -12.22 10.62 29.82
CA SER A 102 -13.28 11.24 30.65
C SER A 102 -13.42 12.75 30.43
N HIS A 103 -12.46 13.41 29.82
CA HIS A 103 -12.51 14.83 29.42
C HIS A 103 -13.10 15.04 28.02
N VAL A 104 -13.33 13.98 27.27
CA VAL A 104 -13.92 14.02 25.93
C VAL A 104 -15.46 13.92 26.03
N ASN A 105 -16.15 14.90 25.46
CA ASN A 105 -17.60 14.95 25.41
C ASN A 105 -18.15 14.02 24.31
N TRP A 106 -18.32 12.72 24.63
CA TRP A 106 -18.70 11.66 23.69
C TRP A 106 -20.05 11.89 22.99
N GLY A 107 -20.90 12.74 23.57
CA GLY A 107 -22.20 13.09 22.98
C GLY A 107 -22.12 14.00 21.76
N GLU A 108 -21.12 14.86 21.69
CA GLU A 108 -20.85 15.71 20.51
C GLU A 108 -20.00 14.99 19.44
N LEU A 109 -19.20 14.01 19.89
CA LEU A 109 -18.31 13.26 18.99
C LEU A 109 -19.09 12.31 18.06
N GLY A 110 -20.22 11.76 18.51
CA GLY A 110 -21.03 10.83 17.71
C GLY A 110 -21.66 11.46 16.45
N ASN A 111 -21.79 12.77 16.40
CA ASN A 111 -22.35 13.48 15.24
C ASN A 111 -21.29 14.10 14.31
N GLN A 112 -20.01 14.02 14.64
CA GLN A 112 -18.93 14.64 13.86
C GLN A 112 -17.86 13.65 13.37
N ILE A 113 -17.95 12.37 13.71
CA ILE A 113 -16.99 11.39 13.19
C ILE A 113 -17.48 10.90 11.83
N ASN A 114 -17.14 11.64 10.80
CA ASN A 114 -16.98 11.08 9.47
C ASN A 114 -15.62 10.36 9.45
N ILE A 115 -15.64 9.03 9.59
CA ILE A 115 -14.44 8.18 9.47
C ILE A 115 -14.16 8.02 7.96
N ASP A 116 -13.55 9.04 7.38
CA ASP A 116 -13.16 8.95 5.96
C ASP A 116 -11.71 9.39 5.71
N ASN A 117 -10.89 9.61 6.70
CA ASN A 117 -9.43 9.71 6.54
C ASN A 117 -8.74 9.57 7.90
N GLY A 118 -7.78 8.67 7.98
CA GLY A 118 -7.11 8.13 9.17
C GLY A 118 -6.30 9.08 10.08
N ASP A 119 -6.59 10.39 10.11
CA ASP A 119 -5.81 11.40 10.83
C ASP A 119 -6.47 11.93 12.12
N ASP A 120 -7.59 11.37 12.58
CA ASP A 120 -8.34 11.91 13.70
C ASP A 120 -8.15 11.16 15.02
N PHE A 121 -6.94 11.17 15.59
CA PHE A 121 -6.76 10.91 17.01
C PHE A 121 -6.67 12.24 17.78
N PRO A 122 -7.66 12.63 18.62
CA PRO A 122 -7.66 13.89 19.36
C PRO A 122 -6.77 13.82 20.62
N ILE A 123 -5.49 13.52 20.44
CA ILE A 123 -4.53 13.51 21.56
C ILE A 123 -3.94 14.91 21.80
N PHE A 124 -4.11 15.85 20.86
CA PHE A 124 -3.42 17.15 20.88
C PHE A 124 -4.34 18.36 20.68
N GLY A 125 -5.21 18.66 21.64
CA GLY A 125 -5.97 19.92 21.65
C GLY A 125 -7.19 19.96 20.72
N SER A 126 -7.89 21.09 20.72
CA SER A 126 -9.03 21.36 19.83
C SER A 126 -8.53 21.77 18.44
N LYS A 127 -9.25 21.37 17.38
CA LYS A 127 -8.94 21.76 16.00
C LYS A 127 -9.67 23.06 15.64
N PHE A 128 -8.95 24.03 15.12
CA PHE A 128 -9.46 25.31 14.65
C PHE A 128 -9.21 25.44 13.15
N SER A 129 -10.24 25.85 12.41
CA SER A 129 -10.16 25.97 10.95
C SER A 129 -10.12 27.45 10.54
N TYR A 130 -9.30 27.74 9.53
CA TYR A 130 -9.16 29.07 8.94
C TYR A 130 -9.08 28.94 7.44
N ASP A 131 -9.64 29.91 6.72
CA ASP A 131 -9.56 30.00 5.28
C ASP A 131 -8.80 31.26 4.87
N ASP A 132 -7.88 31.11 3.93
CA ASP A 132 -7.17 32.20 3.30
C ASP A 132 -7.33 32.11 1.77
N GLN A 133 -7.40 33.25 1.09
CA GLN A 133 -7.42 33.30 -0.36
C GLN A 133 -6.38 34.27 -0.88
N LEU A 134 -5.54 33.79 -1.82
CA LEU A 134 -4.53 34.58 -2.48
C LEU A 134 -4.81 34.61 -3.98
N THR A 135 -4.63 35.79 -4.59
CA THR A 135 -4.72 35.91 -6.06
C THR A 135 -3.61 36.83 -6.51
N GLN A 136 -2.90 36.43 -7.55
CA GLN A 136 -1.81 37.19 -8.12
C GLN A 136 -1.72 36.99 -9.63
N ALA A 137 -1.26 38.01 -10.37
CA ALA A 137 -0.94 37.86 -11.79
C ALA A 137 0.16 36.83 -11.98
N PHE A 138 -0.03 35.93 -12.94
CA PHE A 138 0.96 34.89 -13.28
C PHE A 138 1.68 35.31 -14.55
N PRO A 139 3.03 35.55 -14.49
CA PRO A 139 3.78 35.97 -15.66
C PRO A 139 3.73 34.94 -16.78
N ALA A 140 3.64 35.40 -18.03
CA ALA A 140 3.69 34.50 -19.18
C ALA A 140 4.98 33.68 -19.17
N ALA A 141 4.87 32.39 -19.46
CA ALA A 141 5.96 31.40 -19.42
C ALA A 141 6.64 31.22 -18.04
N ALA A 142 5.99 31.65 -16.94
CA ALA A 142 6.47 31.34 -15.60
C ALA A 142 6.14 29.90 -15.20
N SER A 143 6.92 29.38 -14.26
CA SER A 143 6.69 28.12 -13.58
C SER A 143 6.22 28.35 -12.14
N LEU A 144 5.38 27.46 -11.63
CA LEU A 144 4.98 27.45 -10.24
C LEU A 144 5.86 26.50 -9.44
N ARG A 145 6.33 26.96 -8.28
CA ARG A 145 6.96 26.11 -7.27
C ARG A 145 6.13 26.17 -5.98
N VAL A 146 5.76 25.03 -5.46
CA VAL A 146 4.99 24.89 -4.21
C VAL A 146 5.77 24.08 -3.20
N ALA A 147 5.82 24.55 -1.97
CA ALA A 147 6.35 23.81 -0.83
C ALA A 147 5.27 23.72 0.25
N ASN A 148 4.84 22.51 0.59
CA ASN A 148 3.89 22.24 1.66
C ASN A 148 4.42 21.11 2.54
N THR A 149 4.44 21.33 3.85
CA THR A 149 4.92 20.29 4.78
C THR A 149 3.79 19.34 5.17
N ARG A 150 2.56 19.83 5.29
CA ARG A 150 1.41 19.03 5.71
C ARG A 150 0.11 19.59 5.15
N GLY A 151 -0.70 18.72 4.59
CA GLY A 151 -1.96 18.99 3.92
C GLY A 151 -1.91 18.68 2.43
N ALA A 152 -3.08 18.52 1.83
CA ALA A 152 -3.24 18.18 0.43
C ALA A 152 -2.86 19.36 -0.49
N VAL A 153 -2.40 19.06 -1.70
CA VAL A 153 -2.12 20.07 -2.74
C VAL A 153 -2.85 19.67 -4.02
N ASN A 154 -3.87 20.44 -4.37
CA ASN A 154 -4.65 20.26 -5.57
C ASN A 154 -4.30 21.33 -6.58
N VAL A 155 -3.86 20.94 -7.76
CA VAL A 155 -3.50 21.84 -8.86
C VAL A 155 -4.40 21.60 -10.05
N SER A 156 -5.12 22.65 -10.46
CA SER A 156 -6.04 22.62 -11.59
C SER A 156 -5.69 23.67 -12.64
N ALA A 157 -6.18 23.46 -13.86
CA ALA A 157 -6.03 24.44 -14.93
C ALA A 157 -7.02 25.59 -14.80
N SER A 158 -6.57 26.81 -15.13
CA SER A 158 -7.39 28.00 -15.30
C SER A 158 -7.15 28.59 -16.68
N GLU A 159 -8.17 29.23 -17.23
CA GLU A 159 -8.06 30.03 -18.47
C GLU A 159 -7.57 31.46 -18.19
N ASP A 160 -7.54 31.87 -16.92
CA ASP A 160 -7.09 33.19 -16.51
C ASP A 160 -5.56 33.28 -16.44
N GLU A 161 -5.00 34.46 -16.71
CA GLU A 161 -3.55 34.74 -16.54
C GLU A 161 -3.23 35.08 -15.07
N GLN A 162 -3.84 34.36 -14.12
CA GLN A 162 -3.67 34.56 -12.69
C GLN A 162 -3.49 33.21 -11.99
N ILE A 163 -2.74 33.25 -10.90
CA ILE A 163 -2.78 32.17 -9.91
C ILE A 163 -3.78 32.53 -8.84
N ARG A 164 -4.69 31.60 -8.54
CA ARG A 164 -5.59 31.67 -7.37
C ARG A 164 -5.28 30.50 -6.47
N VAL A 165 -5.15 30.79 -5.19
CA VAL A 165 -4.90 29.79 -4.16
C VAL A 165 -5.95 29.96 -3.08
N VAL A 166 -6.71 28.93 -2.83
CA VAL A 166 -7.57 28.81 -1.65
C VAL A 166 -6.85 27.90 -0.66
N VAL A 167 -6.75 28.34 0.58
CA VAL A 167 -6.02 27.64 1.63
C VAL A 167 -6.98 27.30 2.74
N HIS A 168 -7.17 26.02 2.98
CA HIS A 168 -7.95 25.48 4.11
C HIS A 168 -6.98 25.03 5.20
N LYS A 169 -6.87 25.81 6.25
CA LYS A 169 -5.91 25.60 7.32
C LYS A 169 -6.57 24.99 8.54
N ARG A 170 -5.94 23.96 9.10
CA ARG A 170 -6.34 23.32 10.36
C ARG A 170 -5.20 23.44 11.37
N ILE A 171 -5.50 23.99 12.53
CA ILE A 171 -4.53 24.21 13.60
C ILE A 171 -5.02 23.52 14.87
N SER A 172 -4.17 22.69 15.47
CA SER A 172 -4.43 22.11 16.79
C SER A 172 -3.84 23.00 17.88
N ALA A 173 -4.70 23.50 18.78
CA ALA A 173 -4.30 24.39 19.87
C ALA A 173 -5.17 24.14 21.13
N GLU A 174 -4.70 24.59 22.28
CA GLU A 174 -5.46 24.48 23.53
C GLU A 174 -6.59 25.53 23.63
N SER A 175 -6.46 26.64 22.91
CA SER A 175 -7.43 27.72 22.90
C SER A 175 -7.51 28.44 21.56
N GLN A 176 -8.65 29.12 21.31
CA GLN A 176 -8.83 29.96 20.13
C GLN A 176 -7.75 31.06 20.02
N SER A 177 -7.37 31.68 21.13
CA SER A 177 -6.35 32.73 21.14
C SER A 177 -4.97 32.25 20.74
N GLU A 178 -4.65 31.00 21.07
CA GLU A 178 -3.42 30.33 20.64
C GLU A 178 -3.48 29.96 19.15
N ALA A 179 -4.60 29.42 18.71
CA ALA A 179 -4.83 29.12 17.30
C ALA A 179 -4.74 30.38 16.42
N ASP A 180 -5.31 31.51 16.87
CA ASP A 180 -5.23 32.80 16.16
C ASP A 180 -3.78 33.29 16.03
N LYS A 181 -2.97 33.10 17.08
CA LYS A 181 -1.54 33.42 17.06
C LYS A 181 -0.78 32.58 16.04
N TRP A 182 -1.01 31.27 16.03
CA TRP A 182 -0.37 30.38 15.07
C TRP A 182 -0.86 30.63 13.64
N ASN A 183 -2.15 30.92 13.44
CA ASN A 183 -2.68 31.32 12.15
C ASN A 183 -2.00 32.58 11.60
N ALA A 184 -1.74 33.56 12.45
CA ALA A 184 -1.01 34.77 12.06
C ALA A 184 0.44 34.50 11.68
N GLY A 185 1.11 33.53 12.38
CA GLY A 185 2.49 33.15 12.12
C GLY A 185 2.70 32.24 10.90
N THR A 186 1.65 31.59 10.44
CA THR A 186 1.68 30.61 9.33
C THR A 186 0.93 31.11 8.09
N LYS A 187 0.95 32.41 7.81
CA LYS A 187 0.30 32.94 6.60
C LYS A 187 1.04 32.45 5.35
N PRO A 188 0.32 31.85 4.39
CA PRO A 188 0.90 31.46 3.11
C PRO A 188 1.36 32.67 2.31
N GLN A 189 2.41 32.53 1.54
CA GLN A 189 3.04 33.60 0.80
C GLN A 189 3.30 33.23 -0.66
N ILE A 190 2.96 34.13 -1.57
CA ILE A 190 3.33 34.04 -2.98
C ILE A 190 4.44 35.04 -3.25
N THR A 191 5.55 34.58 -3.80
CA THR A 191 6.66 35.43 -4.24
C THR A 191 6.96 35.21 -5.72
N VAL A 192 7.21 36.27 -6.45
CA VAL A 192 7.56 36.22 -7.87
C VAL A 192 9.01 36.65 -8.04
N SER A 193 9.83 35.77 -8.61
CA SER A 193 11.23 36.05 -8.91
C SER A 193 11.53 35.67 -10.36
N GLY A 194 11.55 36.65 -11.24
CA GLY A 194 11.71 36.44 -12.68
C GLY A 194 10.59 35.57 -13.25
N SER A 195 10.95 34.40 -13.79
CA SER A 195 10.01 33.43 -14.36
C SER A 195 9.55 32.33 -13.36
N VAL A 196 9.81 32.51 -12.06
CA VAL A 196 9.40 31.55 -11.03
C VAL A 196 8.46 32.21 -10.05
N VAL A 197 7.25 31.65 -9.92
CA VAL A 197 6.28 31.97 -8.90
C VAL A 197 6.41 30.91 -7.81
N THR A 198 6.72 31.32 -6.58
CA THR A 198 6.86 30.41 -5.45
C THR A 198 5.72 30.61 -4.47
N LEU A 199 4.98 29.55 -4.19
CA LEU A 199 3.99 29.47 -3.14
C LEU A 199 4.57 28.68 -1.96
N ASN A 200 4.72 29.35 -0.83
CA ASN A 200 5.13 28.72 0.42
C ASN A 200 3.92 28.68 1.37
N ALA A 201 3.50 27.49 1.76
CA ALA A 201 2.43 27.30 2.74
C ALA A 201 2.83 27.84 4.14
N ASN A 202 4.15 27.92 4.43
CA ASN A 202 4.69 28.45 5.68
C ASN A 202 4.27 27.67 6.95
N ASN A 203 3.96 26.38 6.82
CA ASN A 203 3.62 25.53 7.97
C ASN A 203 4.72 25.55 9.07
N GLN A 204 5.97 25.80 8.69
CA GLN A 204 7.12 25.85 9.62
C GLN A 204 7.06 27.07 10.57
N GLY A 205 6.27 28.09 10.24
CA GLY A 205 6.06 29.25 11.11
C GLY A 205 5.38 28.93 12.46
N ALA A 206 4.79 27.74 12.57
CA ALA A 206 4.20 27.23 13.82
C ALA A 206 5.20 26.48 14.73
N GLY A 207 6.47 26.28 14.30
CA GLY A 207 7.45 25.49 15.05
C GLY A 207 7.01 24.02 15.19
N ASP A 208 6.92 23.53 16.43
CA ASP A 208 6.51 22.13 16.71
C ASP A 208 4.98 21.94 16.77
N HIS A 209 4.17 22.99 16.55
CA HIS A 209 2.74 22.89 16.60
C HIS A 209 2.17 22.29 15.31
N TRP A 210 1.06 21.55 15.47
CA TRP A 210 0.42 20.87 14.36
C TRP A 210 -0.42 21.87 13.53
N VAL A 211 0.06 22.17 12.33
CA VAL A 211 -0.64 22.97 11.33
C VAL A 211 -0.66 22.20 10.02
N ALA A 212 -1.85 21.98 9.47
CA ALA A 212 -2.05 21.43 8.14
C ALA A 212 -2.73 22.46 7.24
N GLU A 213 -2.25 22.59 6.01
CA GLU A 213 -2.77 23.52 5.01
C GLU A 213 -3.07 22.78 3.72
N ASP A 214 -4.36 22.62 3.43
CA ASP A 214 -4.81 22.11 2.16
C ASP A 214 -4.85 23.26 1.15
N LEU A 215 -4.20 23.08 0.01
CA LEU A 215 -4.00 24.09 -1.01
C LEU A 215 -4.77 23.75 -2.28
N ASP A 216 -5.78 24.53 -2.63
CA ASP A 216 -6.46 24.45 -3.92
C ASP A 216 -5.92 25.54 -4.84
N ILE A 217 -5.14 25.16 -5.84
CA ILE A 217 -4.39 26.04 -6.72
C ILE A 217 -4.95 25.98 -8.13
N SER A 218 -5.37 27.12 -8.66
CA SER A 218 -5.75 27.28 -10.06
C SER A 218 -4.79 28.22 -10.76
N LEU A 219 -4.20 27.79 -11.89
CA LEU A 219 -3.22 28.59 -12.64
C LEU A 219 -3.29 28.29 -14.14
N PRO A 220 -2.65 29.15 -15.00
CA PRO A 220 -2.69 28.98 -16.45
C PRO A 220 -2.23 27.59 -16.88
N ARG A 221 -2.95 26.96 -17.78
CA ARG A 221 -2.79 25.57 -18.25
C ARG A 221 -1.36 25.24 -18.68
N LYS A 222 -0.66 26.19 -19.31
CA LYS A 222 0.70 26.01 -19.86
C LYS A 222 1.84 26.11 -18.85
N ALA A 223 1.54 26.58 -17.64
CA ALA A 223 2.56 26.74 -16.62
C ALA A 223 3.13 25.39 -16.20
N ALA A 224 4.45 25.27 -16.13
CA ALA A 224 5.11 24.13 -15.49
C ALA A 224 4.95 24.21 -13.97
N VAL A 225 4.84 23.07 -13.31
CA VAL A 225 4.56 22.97 -11.88
C VAL A 225 5.60 22.09 -11.21
N ALA A 226 6.20 22.59 -10.12
CA ALA A 226 7.10 21.83 -9.26
C ALA A 226 6.55 21.83 -7.83
N LEU A 227 6.15 20.66 -7.34
CA LEU A 227 5.52 20.47 -6.03
C LEU A 227 6.45 19.69 -5.11
N SER A 228 6.59 20.14 -3.88
CA SER A 228 7.30 19.43 -2.82
C SER A 228 6.41 19.32 -1.60
N THR A 229 6.02 18.09 -1.25
CA THR A 229 5.16 17.79 -0.11
C THR A 229 5.81 16.76 0.80
N ARG A 230 5.52 16.84 2.09
CA ARG A 230 5.99 15.83 3.04
C ARG A 230 4.87 14.91 3.51
N TYR A 231 3.73 15.47 3.90
CA TYR A 231 2.57 14.73 4.39
C TYR A 231 1.31 15.30 3.76
N GLY A 232 0.64 14.53 2.94
CA GLY A 232 -0.61 14.88 2.27
C GLY A 232 -0.61 14.55 0.79
N ASP A 233 -1.79 14.39 0.26
CA ASP A 233 -2.00 13.95 -1.11
C ASP A 233 -1.74 15.08 -2.10
N VAL A 234 -1.30 14.72 -3.29
CA VAL A 234 -1.06 15.63 -4.39
C VAL A 234 -1.93 15.26 -5.58
N SER A 235 -2.71 16.21 -6.06
CA SER A 235 -3.52 16.04 -7.26
C SER A 235 -3.20 17.11 -8.29
N VAL A 236 -2.83 16.71 -9.52
CA VAL A 236 -2.54 17.62 -10.63
C VAL A 236 -3.39 17.22 -11.84
N ILE A 237 -4.22 18.14 -12.31
CA ILE A 237 -5.18 17.87 -13.37
C ILE A 237 -5.12 18.95 -14.47
N GLY A 238 -5.15 18.51 -15.74
CA GLY A 238 -5.36 19.38 -16.89
C GLY A 238 -4.17 20.30 -17.21
N ARG A 239 -2.94 19.78 -17.28
CA ARG A 239 -1.72 20.59 -17.53
C ARG A 239 -1.18 20.41 -18.94
N GLU A 240 -0.73 21.52 -19.56
CA GLU A 240 0.04 21.49 -20.80
C GLU A 240 1.55 21.66 -20.54
N GLY A 241 1.93 22.10 -19.34
CA GLY A 241 3.32 22.22 -18.89
C GLY A 241 3.83 20.96 -18.18
N ASN A 242 5.13 20.91 -17.94
CA ASN A 242 5.75 19.82 -17.19
C ASN A 242 5.29 19.82 -15.73
N VAL A 243 5.23 18.63 -15.15
CA VAL A 243 4.85 18.38 -13.76
C VAL A 243 5.97 17.64 -13.06
N ASP A 244 6.58 18.27 -12.05
CA ASP A 244 7.60 17.69 -11.20
C ASP A 244 7.08 17.59 -9.76
N ILE A 245 6.99 16.39 -9.19
CA ILE A 245 6.47 16.18 -7.85
C ILE A 245 7.47 15.41 -7.01
N THR A 246 7.77 15.95 -5.83
CA THR A 246 8.49 15.24 -4.77
C THR A 246 7.52 15.04 -3.61
N SER A 247 7.17 13.78 -3.30
CA SER A 247 6.28 13.42 -2.19
C SER A 247 6.96 12.42 -1.25
N GLN A 248 6.89 12.68 0.07
CA GLN A 248 7.44 11.75 1.06
C GLN A 248 6.38 10.80 1.60
N HIS A 249 5.16 11.29 1.86
CA HIS A 249 4.05 10.49 2.35
C HIS A 249 2.74 11.08 1.84
N GLY A 250 1.94 10.30 1.16
CA GLY A 250 0.66 10.68 0.56
C GLY A 250 0.55 10.21 -0.88
N ASP A 251 -0.67 10.13 -1.37
CA ASP A 251 -0.96 9.66 -2.71
C ASP A 251 -0.74 10.77 -3.74
N VAL A 252 -0.13 10.42 -4.86
CA VAL A 252 0.10 11.33 -5.98
C VAL A 252 -0.79 10.94 -7.15
N THR A 253 -1.62 11.87 -7.59
CA THR A 253 -2.47 11.69 -8.78
C THR A 253 -2.11 12.74 -9.83
N ALA A 254 -1.81 12.31 -11.06
CA ALA A 254 -1.58 13.18 -12.21
C ALA A 254 -2.45 12.72 -13.40
N THR A 255 -3.33 13.58 -13.85
CA THR A 255 -4.31 13.24 -14.91
C THR A 255 -4.39 14.35 -15.96
N ASP A 256 -4.52 13.97 -17.24
CA ASP A 256 -4.62 14.90 -18.37
C ASP A 256 -3.42 15.86 -18.43
N VAL A 257 -2.21 15.29 -18.53
CA VAL A 257 -0.97 16.07 -18.61
C VAL A 257 -0.38 15.97 -20.02
N ASN A 258 -0.27 17.12 -20.66
CA ASN A 258 0.30 17.23 -22.02
C ASN A 258 1.81 17.54 -22.01
N GLY A 259 2.43 17.56 -20.85
CA GLY A 259 3.86 17.72 -20.61
C GLY A 259 4.48 16.46 -20.00
N LYS A 260 5.77 16.55 -19.70
CA LYS A 260 6.49 15.49 -18.99
C LYS A 260 6.05 15.43 -17.52
N VAL A 261 5.91 14.22 -16.97
CA VAL A 261 5.63 13.97 -15.56
C VAL A 261 6.86 13.33 -14.92
N SER A 262 7.40 13.96 -13.87
CA SER A 262 8.52 13.44 -13.09
C SER A 262 8.11 13.34 -11.62
N LEU A 263 8.18 12.14 -11.06
CA LEU A 263 7.83 11.89 -9.66
C LEU A 263 9.07 11.38 -8.91
N ASN A 264 9.34 11.96 -7.75
CA ASN A 264 10.29 11.43 -6.78
C ASN A 264 9.50 11.07 -5.50
N LEU A 265 9.37 9.79 -5.23
CA LEU A 265 8.47 9.26 -4.22
C LEU A 265 9.23 8.61 -3.06
N ASP A 266 8.72 8.81 -1.85
CA ASP A 266 9.19 8.10 -0.67
C ASP A 266 7.99 7.67 0.18
N HIS A 267 7.63 6.37 0.14
CA HIS A 267 6.45 5.78 0.79
C HIS A 267 5.11 6.40 0.33
N SER A 268 4.98 6.65 -0.97
CA SER A 268 3.79 7.22 -1.58
C SER A 268 3.21 6.26 -2.62
N ALA A 269 1.90 6.31 -2.84
CA ALA A 269 1.29 5.69 -4.00
C ALA A 269 1.23 6.68 -5.18
N ALA A 270 1.21 6.18 -6.42
CA ALA A 270 1.09 7.01 -7.61
C ALA A 270 0.01 6.51 -8.57
N ARG A 271 -0.85 7.42 -9.01
CA ARG A 271 -1.83 7.15 -10.06
C ARG A 271 -1.66 8.17 -11.18
N ILE A 272 -1.25 7.71 -12.34
CA ILE A 272 -0.98 8.55 -13.51
C ILE A 272 -1.85 8.08 -14.67
N SER A 273 -2.55 9.01 -15.29
CA SER A 273 -3.39 8.69 -16.45
C SER A 273 -3.40 9.81 -17.48
N GLN A 274 -3.56 9.43 -18.76
CA GLN A 274 -3.71 10.35 -19.87
C GLN A 274 -2.53 11.33 -20.00
N VAL A 275 -1.31 10.82 -20.13
CA VAL A 275 -0.10 11.62 -20.29
C VAL A 275 0.37 11.55 -21.74
N SER A 276 0.52 12.72 -22.40
CA SER A 276 0.94 12.81 -23.82
C SER A 276 2.45 12.75 -24.02
N SER A 277 3.25 12.85 -22.98
CA SER A 277 4.71 12.85 -23.01
C SER A 277 5.29 11.79 -22.08
N ASP A 278 6.58 11.88 -21.78
CA ASP A 278 7.30 10.91 -20.98
C ASP A 278 6.89 10.97 -19.50
N VAL A 279 6.94 9.82 -18.84
CA VAL A 279 6.73 9.68 -17.41
C VAL A 279 7.97 9.07 -16.77
N SER A 280 8.47 9.68 -15.70
CA SER A 280 9.57 9.16 -14.89
C SER A 280 9.16 9.09 -13.43
N ILE A 281 9.35 7.92 -12.79
CA ILE A 281 9.13 7.73 -11.35
C ILE A 281 10.42 7.19 -10.76
N GLU A 282 10.89 7.85 -9.72
CA GLU A 282 12.10 7.46 -8.99
C GLU A 282 11.79 7.33 -7.49
N GLY A 283 12.50 6.43 -6.78
CA GLY A 283 12.46 6.31 -5.34
C GLY A 283 11.68 5.12 -4.82
N ARG A 284 10.91 5.29 -3.75
CA ARG A 284 10.15 4.21 -3.08
C ARG A 284 8.66 4.50 -3.18
N ALA A 285 7.93 3.60 -3.83
CA ALA A 285 6.49 3.69 -3.96
C ALA A 285 5.80 2.43 -3.41
N ASN A 286 4.59 2.59 -2.91
CA ASN A 286 3.76 1.46 -2.51
C ASN A 286 3.04 0.90 -3.76
N ASP A 287 1.90 1.48 -4.10
CA ASP A 287 1.15 1.13 -5.29
C ASP A 287 1.39 2.13 -6.41
N VAL A 288 1.67 1.64 -7.61
CA VAL A 288 1.81 2.48 -8.81
C VAL A 288 0.85 2.00 -9.88
N SER A 289 0.03 2.90 -10.38
CA SER A 289 -0.91 2.64 -11.48
C SER A 289 -0.73 3.69 -12.58
N ILE A 290 -0.39 3.24 -13.80
CA ILE A 290 -0.11 4.12 -14.94
C ILE A 290 -0.91 3.65 -16.15
N GLU A 291 -1.73 4.54 -16.69
CA GLU A 291 -2.60 4.24 -17.83
C GLU A 291 -2.54 5.33 -18.91
N ASP A 292 -2.59 4.93 -20.17
CA ASP A 292 -2.66 5.81 -21.36
C ASP A 292 -1.52 6.83 -21.41
N VAL A 293 -0.28 6.33 -21.53
CA VAL A 293 0.92 7.16 -21.71
C VAL A 293 1.39 7.06 -23.17
N LYS A 294 1.48 8.20 -23.84
CA LYS A 294 1.97 8.26 -25.24
C LYS A 294 3.46 8.39 -25.38
N GLY A 295 4.15 8.83 -24.33
CA GLY A 295 5.60 8.91 -24.22
C GLY A 295 6.24 7.67 -23.62
N ALA A 296 7.57 7.75 -23.40
CA ALA A 296 8.34 6.70 -22.75
C ALA A 296 8.09 6.68 -21.24
N LEU A 297 8.14 5.48 -20.66
CA LEU A 297 7.98 5.27 -19.23
C LEU A 297 9.30 4.80 -18.61
N HIS A 298 9.79 5.52 -17.61
CA HIS A 298 10.97 5.18 -16.86
C HIS A 298 10.64 5.05 -15.36
N LEU A 299 10.85 3.86 -14.81
CA LEU A 299 10.58 3.53 -13.41
C LEU A 299 11.90 3.01 -12.80
N ASP A 300 12.43 3.69 -11.79
CA ASP A 300 13.66 3.31 -11.10
C ASP A 300 13.50 3.43 -9.59
N GLY A 301 13.47 2.29 -8.89
CA GLY A 301 13.30 2.29 -7.45
C GLY A 301 12.75 1.00 -6.86
N GLU A 302 12.19 1.12 -5.67
CA GLU A 302 11.57 0.03 -4.94
C GLU A 302 10.05 0.19 -4.93
N PHE A 303 9.34 -0.79 -5.51
CA PHE A 303 7.89 -0.83 -5.59
C PHE A 303 7.41 -1.96 -4.68
N MET A 304 6.71 -1.59 -3.59
CA MET A 304 6.51 -2.50 -2.45
C MET A 304 5.29 -3.41 -2.60
N GLU A 305 4.20 -2.89 -3.17
CA GLU A 305 2.92 -3.61 -3.26
C GLU A 305 2.61 -4.01 -4.70
N SER A 306 2.14 -3.08 -5.52
CA SER A 306 1.78 -3.39 -6.90
C SER A 306 2.24 -2.34 -7.91
N LEU A 307 2.57 -2.80 -9.12
CA LEU A 307 2.79 -1.95 -10.28
C LEU A 307 1.83 -2.39 -11.38
N LYS A 308 0.93 -1.50 -11.78
CA LYS A 308 -0.03 -1.71 -12.86
C LYS A 308 0.23 -0.74 -14.00
N LEU A 309 0.46 -1.27 -15.18
CA LEU A 309 0.66 -0.49 -16.40
C LEU A 309 -0.39 -0.89 -17.42
N SER A 310 -0.93 0.07 -18.15
CA SER A 310 -1.89 -0.16 -19.24
C SER A 310 -1.70 0.85 -20.38
N LYS A 311 -1.71 0.39 -21.60
CA LYS A 311 -1.67 1.23 -22.81
C LYS A 311 -0.50 2.20 -22.86
N ILE A 312 0.72 1.70 -22.85
CA ILE A 312 1.94 2.50 -22.98
C ILE A 312 2.49 2.42 -24.39
N SER A 313 2.49 3.56 -25.09
CA SER A 313 2.76 3.60 -26.55
C SER A 313 4.22 3.62 -26.94
N GLN A 314 5.12 3.90 -26.01
CA GLN A 314 6.56 4.06 -26.20
C GLN A 314 7.35 3.14 -25.23
N PRO A 315 8.67 3.05 -25.33
CA PRO A 315 9.44 2.14 -24.51
C PRO A 315 9.21 2.30 -23.02
N VAL A 316 9.14 1.16 -22.34
CA VAL A 316 9.09 1.05 -20.89
C VAL A 316 10.39 0.49 -20.38
N VAL A 317 10.98 1.19 -19.42
CA VAL A 317 12.16 0.76 -18.69
C VAL A 317 11.81 0.74 -17.20
N PHE A 318 11.88 -0.44 -16.61
CA PHE A 318 11.64 -0.68 -15.20
C PHE A 318 12.87 -1.26 -14.54
N LYS A 319 13.33 -0.67 -13.44
CA LYS A 319 14.47 -1.15 -12.66
C LYS A 319 14.13 -1.15 -11.19
N SER A 320 14.38 -2.29 -10.55
CA SER A 320 14.29 -2.43 -9.10
C SER A 320 15.39 -3.37 -8.60
N SER A 321 15.49 -3.55 -7.29
CA SER A 321 16.46 -4.49 -6.68
C SER A 321 16.24 -5.96 -7.07
N ARG A 322 15.04 -6.32 -7.52
CA ARG A 322 14.64 -7.71 -7.80
C ARG A 322 14.23 -7.97 -9.23
N THR A 323 13.81 -6.95 -9.95
CA THR A 323 13.26 -7.08 -11.30
C THR A 323 13.74 -5.93 -12.17
N ASP A 324 14.35 -6.27 -13.30
CA ASP A 324 14.70 -5.35 -14.38
C ASP A 324 13.91 -5.77 -15.62
N MET A 325 13.21 -4.83 -16.23
CA MET A 325 12.36 -5.09 -17.38
C MET A 325 12.44 -3.94 -18.37
N ASP A 326 12.62 -4.25 -19.63
CA ASP A 326 12.46 -3.29 -20.72
C ASP A 326 11.69 -3.90 -21.90
N PHE A 327 10.84 -3.11 -22.53
CA PHE A 327 10.11 -3.48 -23.75
C PHE A 327 9.69 -2.24 -24.54
N SER A 328 9.38 -2.45 -25.82
CA SER A 328 9.14 -1.33 -26.74
C SER A 328 7.77 -0.69 -26.60
N ARG A 329 6.72 -1.47 -26.28
CA ARG A 329 5.35 -1.00 -26.16
C ARG A 329 4.47 -2.00 -25.41
N LEU A 330 3.47 -1.49 -24.71
CA LEU A 330 2.44 -2.26 -24.05
C LEU A 330 1.06 -1.85 -24.59
N ASP A 331 0.47 -2.70 -25.41
CA ASP A 331 -0.89 -2.45 -25.92
C ASP A 331 -1.98 -2.94 -24.94
N GLY A 332 -1.67 -3.95 -24.15
CA GLY A 332 -2.52 -4.51 -23.10
C GLY A 332 -2.18 -4.00 -21.70
N ASP A 333 -2.20 -4.90 -20.74
CA ASP A 333 -2.02 -4.62 -19.33
C ASP A 333 -0.81 -5.38 -18.78
N LEU A 334 -0.16 -4.79 -17.77
CA LEU A 334 0.88 -5.41 -16.97
C LEU A 334 0.57 -5.22 -15.49
N ASP A 335 0.58 -6.30 -14.75
CA ASP A 335 0.43 -6.34 -13.30
C ASP A 335 1.63 -7.06 -12.68
N LEU A 336 2.34 -6.37 -11.84
CA LEU A 336 3.52 -6.86 -11.14
C LEU A 336 3.34 -6.63 -9.65
N ASP A 337 3.36 -7.71 -8.89
CA ASP A 337 3.34 -7.69 -7.43
C ASP A 337 4.57 -8.40 -6.82
N SER A 338 4.51 -8.75 -5.55
CA SER A 338 5.64 -9.39 -4.85
C SER A 338 5.96 -10.80 -5.36
N GLY A 339 4.99 -11.56 -5.85
CA GLY A 339 5.09 -12.97 -6.29
C GLY A 339 4.96 -13.16 -7.79
N ASP A 340 4.10 -12.39 -8.43
CA ASP A 340 3.64 -12.61 -9.79
C ASP A 340 4.00 -11.46 -10.73
N LEU A 341 4.24 -11.79 -11.99
CA LEU A 341 4.29 -10.86 -13.11
C LEU A 341 3.38 -11.36 -14.21
N GLN A 342 2.32 -10.62 -14.49
CA GLN A 342 1.39 -10.94 -15.56
C GLN A 342 1.39 -9.79 -16.57
N ALA A 343 1.51 -10.09 -17.86
CA ALA A 343 1.39 -9.08 -18.89
C ALA A 343 0.71 -9.61 -20.14
N SER A 344 -0.04 -8.75 -20.81
CA SER A 344 -0.70 -9.03 -22.08
C SER A 344 -0.29 -8.04 -23.16
N ASP A 345 -0.23 -8.51 -24.40
CA ASP A 345 0.02 -7.74 -25.62
C ASP A 345 1.28 -6.85 -25.54
N VAL A 346 2.38 -7.46 -25.08
CA VAL A 346 3.71 -6.83 -25.01
C VAL A 346 4.40 -6.92 -26.37
N ILE A 347 4.91 -5.79 -26.84
CA ILE A 347 5.68 -5.71 -28.07
C ILE A 347 7.15 -5.52 -27.75
N GLY A 348 7.96 -6.51 -28.19
CA GLY A 348 9.40 -6.54 -27.98
C GLY A 348 10.24 -5.57 -28.85
N PRO A 349 11.55 -5.55 -28.64
CA PRO A 349 12.28 -6.53 -27.86
C PRO A 349 11.94 -6.44 -26.38
N LEU A 350 11.59 -7.57 -25.78
CA LEU A 350 11.34 -7.70 -24.35
C LEU A 350 12.57 -8.28 -23.66
N ARG A 351 13.09 -7.58 -22.67
CA ARG A 351 14.08 -8.10 -21.73
C ARG A 351 13.49 -8.07 -20.33
N LEU A 352 13.53 -9.22 -19.68
CA LEU A 352 13.06 -9.39 -18.31
C LEU A 352 14.08 -10.18 -17.52
N ASN A 353 14.55 -9.62 -16.43
CA ASN A 353 15.41 -10.28 -15.47
C ASN A 353 14.77 -10.19 -14.08
N THR A 354 14.46 -11.30 -13.47
CA THR A 354 13.84 -11.33 -12.15
C THR A 354 14.42 -12.47 -11.29
N ARG A 355 14.18 -12.44 -9.99
CA ARG A 355 14.75 -13.44 -9.08
C ARG A 355 13.75 -14.48 -8.60
N SER A 356 12.50 -14.11 -8.52
CA SER A 356 11.52 -15.01 -7.89
C SER A 356 10.11 -14.53 -8.23
N LYS A 357 9.66 -14.87 -9.44
CA LYS A 357 8.33 -14.49 -9.93
C LYS A 357 7.71 -15.62 -10.71
N ASP A 358 6.42 -15.86 -10.48
CA ASP A 358 5.61 -16.58 -11.45
C ASP A 358 5.27 -15.63 -12.59
N ILE A 359 5.74 -15.96 -13.79
CA ILE A 359 5.67 -15.09 -14.97
C ILE A 359 4.64 -15.62 -15.93
N ARG A 360 3.62 -14.82 -16.22
CA ARG A 360 2.63 -15.11 -17.26
C ARG A 360 2.58 -14.01 -18.30
N LEU A 361 3.09 -14.30 -19.50
CA LEU A 361 3.11 -13.39 -20.62
C LEU A 361 2.20 -13.88 -21.74
N THR A 362 1.19 -13.10 -22.08
CA THR A 362 0.19 -13.47 -23.12
C THR A 362 0.25 -12.48 -24.28
N GLY A 363 0.19 -12.97 -25.51
CA GLY A 363 0.15 -12.11 -26.70
C GLY A 363 1.47 -11.44 -27.05
N VAL A 364 2.60 -11.94 -26.57
CA VAL A 364 3.92 -11.33 -26.81
C VAL A 364 4.33 -11.43 -28.27
N SER A 365 4.91 -10.37 -28.80
CA SER A 365 5.40 -10.28 -30.18
C SER A 365 6.80 -9.69 -30.25
N GLY A 366 7.71 -10.33 -31.01
CA GLY A 366 9.08 -9.88 -31.22
C GLY A 366 10.12 -10.69 -30.43
N ASP A 367 11.32 -10.11 -30.29
CA ASP A 367 12.42 -10.79 -29.60
C ASP A 367 12.20 -10.80 -28.10
N ILE A 368 12.52 -11.92 -27.42
CA ILE A 368 12.30 -12.12 -25.99
C ILE A 368 13.62 -12.61 -25.36
N ARG A 369 14.03 -11.95 -24.30
CA ARG A 369 15.08 -12.43 -23.41
C ARG A 369 14.58 -12.40 -21.98
N LEU A 370 14.38 -13.58 -21.40
CA LEU A 370 13.82 -13.76 -20.08
C LEU A 370 14.82 -14.54 -19.22
N GLN A 371 15.07 -14.04 -18.02
CA GLN A 371 15.90 -14.71 -17.03
C GLN A 371 15.17 -14.67 -15.67
N ASP A 372 14.94 -15.85 -15.07
CA ASP A 372 14.39 -15.97 -13.73
C ASP A 372 15.18 -17.00 -12.90
N GLU A 373 15.28 -16.77 -11.60
CA GLU A 373 15.96 -17.70 -10.71
C GLU A 373 15.00 -18.71 -10.07
N ASN A 374 13.75 -18.34 -9.83
CA ASN A 374 12.82 -19.19 -9.09
C ASN A 374 11.36 -18.77 -9.32
N GLY A 375 10.66 -19.47 -10.17
CA GLY A 375 9.25 -19.27 -10.52
C GLY A 375 8.87 -20.05 -11.77
N SER A 376 7.60 -20.20 -12.00
CA SER A 376 7.06 -20.76 -13.23
C SER A 376 7.00 -19.71 -14.33
N ILE A 377 7.19 -20.13 -15.58
CA ILE A 377 7.12 -19.24 -16.74
C ILE A 377 6.08 -19.78 -17.71
N GLU A 378 5.02 -19.03 -17.92
CA GLU A 378 4.04 -19.26 -18.98
C GLU A 378 4.15 -18.18 -20.04
N LEU A 379 4.55 -18.55 -21.24
CA LEU A 379 4.73 -17.64 -22.36
C LEU A 379 3.82 -18.02 -23.53
N ARG A 380 2.90 -17.14 -23.90
CA ARG A 380 2.04 -17.26 -25.10
C ARG A 380 2.45 -16.25 -26.15
N VAL A 381 3.01 -16.72 -27.25
CA VAL A 381 3.59 -15.87 -28.30
C VAL A 381 2.61 -15.70 -29.47
N ASN A 382 2.30 -14.46 -29.85
CA ASN A 382 1.52 -14.16 -31.05
C ASN A 382 2.40 -14.16 -32.31
N LYS A 383 3.57 -13.54 -32.21
CA LYS A 383 4.54 -13.50 -33.31
C LYS A 383 5.92 -13.79 -32.77
N ILE A 384 6.46 -14.94 -33.18
CA ILE A 384 7.74 -15.41 -32.67
C ILE A 384 8.90 -14.54 -33.22
N GLY A 385 9.76 -14.08 -32.32
CA GLY A 385 11.07 -13.51 -32.58
C GLY A 385 12.16 -14.41 -32.00
N SER A 386 13.42 -13.95 -32.02
CA SER A 386 14.50 -14.62 -31.30
C SER A 386 14.19 -14.68 -29.82
N THR A 387 14.04 -15.88 -29.26
CA THR A 387 13.61 -16.08 -27.87
C THR A 387 14.68 -16.81 -27.09
N GLN A 388 15.12 -16.24 -25.99
CA GLN A 388 16.01 -16.86 -25.01
C GLN A 388 15.37 -16.84 -23.64
N ILE A 389 15.24 -18.03 -23.02
CA ILE A 389 14.70 -18.18 -21.68
C ILE A 389 15.72 -18.96 -20.86
N ASP A 390 16.17 -18.38 -19.77
CA ASP A 390 17.07 -18.98 -18.81
C ASP A 390 16.35 -19.02 -17.44
N ASN A 391 15.88 -20.19 -17.01
CA ASN A 391 15.24 -20.40 -15.72
C ASN A 391 16.07 -21.37 -14.87
N ARG A 392 16.14 -21.11 -13.57
CA ARG A 392 16.86 -22.03 -12.68
C ARG A 392 15.92 -23.03 -12.01
N LYS A 393 14.72 -22.60 -11.60
CA LYS A 393 13.80 -23.49 -10.87
C LYS A 393 12.35 -23.09 -11.12
N GLY A 394 11.57 -24.07 -11.55
CA GLY A 394 10.15 -23.96 -11.90
C GLY A 394 9.91 -24.49 -13.30
N ASP A 395 8.66 -24.62 -13.68
CA ASP A 395 8.28 -25.14 -14.99
C ASP A 395 8.22 -24.01 -16.03
N VAL A 396 8.57 -24.31 -17.25
CA VAL A 396 8.56 -23.37 -18.38
C VAL A 396 7.61 -23.88 -19.44
N GLN A 397 6.50 -23.19 -19.64
CA GLN A 397 5.47 -23.50 -20.63
C GLN A 397 5.47 -22.45 -21.74
N ILE A 398 5.64 -22.86 -22.99
CA ILE A 398 5.72 -21.97 -24.14
C ILE A 398 4.70 -22.39 -25.17
N TYR A 399 3.75 -21.51 -25.45
CA TYR A 399 2.72 -21.70 -26.46
C TYR A 399 3.08 -20.91 -27.72
N LEU A 400 3.27 -21.61 -28.83
CA LEU A 400 3.69 -21.05 -30.10
C LEU A 400 2.59 -21.17 -31.16
N PRO A 401 2.49 -20.23 -32.11
CA PRO A 401 1.51 -20.34 -33.20
C PRO A 401 1.71 -21.63 -34.02
N ASP A 402 0.63 -22.33 -34.28
CA ASP A 402 0.64 -23.67 -34.93
C ASP A 402 1.37 -23.72 -36.29
N LYS A 403 1.33 -22.61 -37.02
CA LYS A 403 1.92 -22.46 -38.36
C LYS A 403 3.25 -21.72 -38.37
N ALA A 404 3.80 -21.40 -37.20
CA ALA A 404 5.07 -20.69 -37.13
C ALA A 404 6.25 -21.58 -37.54
N GLY A 405 7.23 -20.99 -38.25
CA GLY A 405 8.54 -21.61 -38.49
C GLY A 405 9.55 -21.08 -37.47
N PHE A 406 10.31 -21.99 -36.85
CA PHE A 406 11.33 -21.66 -35.86
C PHE A 406 12.36 -22.80 -35.67
N GLN A 407 13.45 -22.49 -34.97
CA GLN A 407 14.47 -23.47 -34.57
C GLN A 407 14.48 -23.58 -33.05
N VAL A 408 14.58 -24.78 -32.51
CA VAL A 408 14.58 -25.03 -31.05
C VAL A 408 15.92 -25.59 -30.61
N ASP A 409 16.40 -25.10 -29.47
CA ASP A 409 17.47 -25.65 -28.67
C ASP A 409 17.04 -25.52 -27.19
N ALA A 410 16.38 -26.54 -26.67
CA ALA A 410 15.88 -26.54 -25.31
C ALA A 410 16.62 -27.58 -24.47
N ARG A 411 16.97 -27.23 -23.24
CA ARG A 411 17.71 -28.07 -22.29
C ARG A 411 17.10 -28.00 -20.92
N ALA A 412 16.64 -29.12 -20.40
CA ALA A 412 16.19 -29.27 -19.03
C ALA A 412 17.18 -30.15 -18.27
N ARG A 413 17.81 -29.60 -17.22
CA ARG A 413 18.61 -30.37 -16.29
C ARG A 413 17.73 -30.73 -15.09
N ASN A 414 17.79 -32.00 -14.64
CA ASN A 414 16.91 -32.50 -13.58
C ASN A 414 15.41 -32.20 -13.86
N GLY A 415 14.97 -32.45 -15.09
CA GLY A 415 13.61 -32.24 -15.54
C GLY A 415 13.35 -32.87 -16.89
N GLU A 416 12.17 -32.75 -17.43
CA GLU A 416 11.70 -33.34 -18.67
C GLU A 416 11.42 -32.26 -19.74
N ILE A 417 11.42 -32.69 -21.01
CA ILE A 417 10.96 -31.82 -22.10
C ILE A 417 9.78 -32.50 -22.81
N GLN A 418 8.68 -31.80 -22.91
CA GLN A 418 7.47 -32.23 -23.60
C GLN A 418 7.19 -31.29 -24.77
N THR A 419 6.72 -31.80 -25.90
CA THR A 419 6.44 -31.00 -27.08
C THR A 419 5.31 -31.61 -27.93
N ASP A 420 4.48 -30.71 -28.51
CA ASP A 420 3.43 -31.05 -29.49
C ASP A 420 3.98 -31.05 -30.94
N PHE A 421 5.25 -30.71 -31.14
CA PHE A 421 5.83 -30.58 -32.48
C PHE A 421 6.63 -31.82 -32.83
N ASP A 422 6.10 -32.68 -33.70
CA ASP A 422 6.73 -33.95 -34.16
C ASP A 422 8.11 -33.78 -34.82
N GLN A 423 8.44 -32.55 -35.26
CA GLN A 423 9.72 -32.22 -35.90
C GLN A 423 10.87 -32.05 -34.89
N LEU A 424 10.54 -31.94 -33.60
CA LEU A 424 11.53 -31.80 -32.55
C LEU A 424 11.97 -33.18 -32.06
N LYS A 425 13.28 -33.35 -31.98
CA LYS A 425 13.88 -34.56 -31.41
C LYS A 425 14.16 -34.32 -29.94
N VAL A 426 13.54 -35.10 -29.08
CA VAL A 426 13.78 -35.06 -27.64
C VAL A 426 14.71 -36.23 -27.33
N ASP A 427 15.86 -35.97 -26.74
CA ASP A 427 16.83 -36.91 -26.21
C ASP A 427 16.87 -36.75 -24.69
N ASP A 428 16.53 -37.80 -23.99
CA ASP A 428 16.46 -37.81 -22.53
C ASP A 428 17.54 -38.78 -22.02
N SER A 429 18.60 -38.24 -21.45
CA SER A 429 19.74 -38.98 -20.91
C SER A 429 20.03 -38.60 -19.47
N ASN A 430 19.70 -39.49 -18.54
CA ASN A 430 19.92 -39.40 -17.09
C ASN A 430 19.39 -38.10 -16.49
N ASP A 431 20.24 -37.07 -16.31
CA ASP A 431 19.88 -35.82 -15.65
C ASP A 431 19.72 -34.65 -16.63
N LEU A 432 19.73 -34.89 -17.94
CA LEU A 432 19.67 -33.88 -18.98
C LEU A 432 18.74 -34.27 -20.12
N ALA A 433 17.63 -33.63 -20.27
CA ALA A 433 16.79 -33.69 -21.45
C ALA A 433 17.14 -32.58 -22.44
N VAL A 434 17.26 -32.90 -23.71
CA VAL A 434 17.59 -31.94 -24.79
C VAL A 434 16.58 -32.10 -25.92
N ALA A 435 15.98 -30.99 -26.34
CA ALA A 435 15.13 -30.95 -27.51
C ALA A 435 15.74 -30.04 -28.58
N THR A 436 15.96 -30.59 -29.75
CA THR A 436 16.46 -29.81 -30.90
C THR A 436 15.69 -30.14 -32.18
N GLY A 437 15.59 -29.14 -33.04
CA GLY A 437 14.96 -29.32 -34.34
C GLY A 437 14.57 -28.03 -35.00
N THR A 438 13.97 -28.17 -36.20
CA THR A 438 13.44 -27.06 -36.97
C THR A 438 12.00 -27.35 -37.30
N VAL A 439 11.13 -26.44 -36.98
CA VAL A 439 9.69 -26.53 -37.26
C VAL A 439 9.36 -25.66 -38.45
N GLY A 440 8.53 -26.19 -39.35
CA GLY A 440 8.10 -25.52 -40.57
C GLY A 440 9.28 -25.19 -41.50
N ALA A 441 9.32 -23.98 -42.02
CA ALA A 441 10.39 -23.48 -42.90
C ALA A 441 11.64 -23.02 -42.13
N GLY A 442 11.69 -23.20 -40.81
CA GLY A 442 12.69 -22.58 -39.96
C GLY A 442 12.36 -21.10 -39.71
N GLY A 443 13.27 -20.39 -39.02
CA GLY A 443 13.06 -18.98 -38.68
C GLY A 443 13.79 -18.58 -37.40
N PRO A 444 13.19 -17.74 -36.57
CA PRO A 444 13.78 -17.31 -35.30
C PRO A 444 14.18 -18.48 -34.40
N ARG A 445 15.20 -18.27 -33.60
CA ARG A 445 15.71 -19.29 -32.69
C ARG A 445 15.05 -19.17 -31.32
N LEU A 446 14.56 -20.30 -30.81
CA LEU A 446 14.06 -20.48 -29.46
C LEU A 446 15.11 -21.26 -28.65
N VAL A 447 15.73 -20.61 -27.69
CA VAL A 447 16.70 -21.20 -26.75
C VAL A 447 16.07 -21.21 -25.38
N VAL A 448 15.97 -22.40 -24.75
CA VAL A 448 15.39 -22.54 -23.42
C VAL A 448 16.32 -23.35 -22.56
N ASN A 449 16.74 -22.80 -21.44
CA ASN A 449 17.53 -23.50 -20.43
C ASN A 449 16.76 -23.51 -19.13
N ASN A 450 16.56 -24.70 -18.54
CA ASN A 450 15.96 -24.86 -17.22
C ASN A 450 16.81 -25.84 -16.40
N GLU A 451 17.18 -25.44 -15.17
CA GLU A 451 18.00 -26.30 -14.32
C GLU A 451 17.17 -27.33 -13.53
N HIS A 452 15.95 -26.92 -13.11
CA HIS A 452 15.05 -27.81 -12.35
C HIS A 452 13.59 -27.51 -12.71
N GLY A 453 12.93 -28.49 -13.32
CA GLY A 453 11.53 -28.42 -13.73
C GLY A 453 11.34 -28.80 -15.20
N THR A 454 10.11 -28.86 -15.61
CA THR A 454 9.69 -29.32 -16.95
C THR A 454 9.73 -28.17 -17.95
N ILE A 455 10.14 -28.43 -19.18
CA ILE A 455 9.96 -27.53 -20.32
C ILE A 455 8.87 -28.11 -21.22
N GLU A 456 7.82 -27.34 -21.43
CA GLU A 456 6.72 -27.67 -22.33
C GLU A 456 6.69 -26.72 -23.52
N ILE A 457 6.83 -27.28 -24.73
CA ILE A 457 6.72 -26.50 -25.96
C ILE A 457 5.46 -26.97 -26.70
N ARG A 458 4.40 -26.17 -26.59
CA ARG A 458 3.07 -26.51 -27.03
C ARG A 458 2.60 -25.67 -28.21
N LYS A 459 1.62 -26.17 -28.96
CA LYS A 459 0.88 -25.37 -29.95
C LYS A 459 -0.12 -24.45 -29.26
N ALA A 460 -0.31 -23.27 -29.80
CA ALA A 460 -1.30 -22.32 -29.25
C ALA A 460 -2.73 -22.88 -29.23
N SER A 461 -3.07 -23.77 -30.15
CA SER A 461 -4.36 -24.48 -30.18
C SER A 461 -4.56 -25.39 -28.96
N SER A 462 -3.51 -25.99 -28.42
CA SER A 462 -3.59 -26.85 -27.24
C SER A 462 -4.00 -26.09 -25.98
N ALA A 463 -3.65 -24.81 -25.87
CA ALA A 463 -4.03 -23.96 -24.76
C ALA A 463 -5.55 -23.69 -24.65
N ALA A 464 -6.25 -23.78 -25.77
CA ALA A 464 -7.70 -23.61 -25.80
C ALA A 464 -8.46 -24.84 -25.26
N GLU A 465 -7.83 -26.02 -25.33
CA GLU A 465 -8.38 -27.28 -24.81
C GLU A 465 -8.16 -27.42 -23.29
N GLU A 466 -7.10 -26.81 -22.75
CA GLU A 466 -6.77 -26.87 -21.30
C GLU A 466 -7.50 -25.79 -20.46
N ALA A 467 -8.13 -24.80 -21.09
CA ALA A 467 -8.89 -23.78 -20.38
C ALA A 467 -10.10 -24.42 -19.66
N PRO A 468 -10.30 -24.24 -18.34
CA PRO A 468 -11.47 -24.76 -17.65
C PRO A 468 -12.74 -24.25 -18.34
N GLU A 469 -13.71 -25.13 -18.61
CA GLU A 469 -15.02 -24.72 -19.09
C GLU A 469 -15.56 -23.59 -18.20
N ALA A 470 -15.87 -22.44 -18.80
CA ALA A 470 -16.40 -21.31 -18.08
C ALA A 470 -17.62 -21.75 -17.25
N PRO A 471 -17.74 -21.37 -15.98
CA PRO A 471 -18.89 -21.72 -15.16
C PRO A 471 -20.16 -21.35 -15.90
N PRO A 472 -21.19 -22.23 -15.94
CA PRO A 472 -22.42 -21.92 -16.65
C PRO A 472 -22.99 -20.58 -16.16
N ALA A 473 -23.31 -19.71 -17.11
CA ALA A 473 -23.83 -18.38 -16.83
C ALA A 473 -24.99 -18.46 -15.79
N PRO A 474 -25.04 -17.58 -14.79
CA PRO A 474 -26.12 -17.56 -13.82
C PRO A 474 -27.45 -17.49 -14.55
N LYS A 475 -28.34 -18.44 -14.26
CA LYS A 475 -29.70 -18.42 -14.82
C LYS A 475 -30.33 -17.08 -14.50
N ALA A 476 -30.76 -16.36 -15.57
CA ALA A 476 -31.44 -15.08 -15.42
C ALA A 476 -32.56 -15.19 -14.37
N PRO A 477 -32.74 -14.21 -13.49
CA PRO A 477 -33.84 -14.20 -12.54
C PRO A 477 -35.17 -14.32 -13.28
N LYS A 478 -36.03 -15.25 -12.87
CA LYS A 478 -37.40 -15.34 -13.41
C LYS A 478 -38.06 -13.98 -13.24
N ALA A 479 -38.56 -13.43 -14.31
CA ALA A 479 -39.35 -12.20 -14.29
C ALA A 479 -40.48 -12.31 -13.25
N PRO A 480 -40.73 -11.25 -12.45
CA PRO A 480 -41.84 -11.23 -11.51
C PRO A 480 -43.16 -11.46 -12.29
N HIS A 481 -43.99 -12.34 -11.75
CA HIS A 481 -45.35 -12.54 -12.29
C HIS A 481 -46.11 -11.19 -12.28
N ALA A 482 -46.64 -10.81 -13.43
CA ALA A 482 -47.49 -9.64 -13.54
C ALA A 482 -48.69 -9.77 -12.57
N PRO A 483 -49.08 -8.69 -11.87
CA PRO A 483 -50.28 -8.71 -11.01
C PRO A 483 -51.53 -9.04 -11.81
N ALA A 484 -52.37 -9.92 -11.30
CA ALA A 484 -53.66 -10.29 -11.89
C ALA A 484 -54.54 -9.03 -12.05
N ALA A 485 -55.11 -8.86 -13.24
CA ALA A 485 -56.03 -7.76 -13.55
C ALA A 485 -57.26 -7.74 -12.56
N PRO A 486 -57.70 -6.56 -12.11
CA PRO A 486 -58.85 -6.44 -11.26
C PRO A 486 -60.13 -6.91 -11.96
N LYS A 487 -60.91 -7.76 -11.26
CA LYS A 487 -62.22 -8.21 -11.76
C LYS A 487 -63.18 -7.03 -11.80
N THR A 488 -63.75 -6.80 -13.00
CA THR A 488 -64.85 -5.84 -13.22
C THR A 488 -66.07 -6.20 -12.34
N PRO A 489 -66.72 -5.26 -11.66
CA PRO A 489 -67.95 -5.52 -10.98
C PRO A 489 -69.10 -5.74 -11.98
N GLN A 490 -69.86 -6.83 -11.79
CA GLN A 490 -71.12 -7.05 -12.54
C GLN A 490 -72.17 -6.08 -12.01
N VAL A 491 -72.71 -5.28 -12.85
CA VAL A 491 -73.92 -4.45 -12.61
C VAL A 491 -75.12 -5.40 -12.69
N THR A 492 -75.80 -5.62 -11.61
CA THR A 492 -77.18 -6.22 -11.58
C THR A 492 -78.16 -5.09 -11.76
N GLU A 493 -78.87 -5.09 -12.90
CA GLU A 493 -80.09 -4.35 -13.07
C GLU A 493 -81.20 -4.98 -12.21
N ASN A 494 -81.90 -4.12 -11.46
CA ASN A 494 -83.29 -4.22 -11.08
C ASN A 494 -83.90 -2.82 -11.05
#